data_ee8c141f0ea83ab152cb6015ac84f3c7
#
_entry.id   ee8c141f0ea83ab152cb6015ac84f3c7
#
_cell.length_a   1.000
_cell.length_b   1.000
_cell.length_c   1.000
_cell.angle_alpha   90.00
_cell.angle_beta   90.00
_cell.angle_gamma   90.00
#
_symmetry.space_group_name_H-M   'P 1'
#
loop_
_entity.id
_entity.type
_entity.pdbx_description
1 polymer ?
#
loop_
_entity_poly.entity_id
_entity_poly.type
_entity_poly.pdbx_seq_one_letter_code
_entity_poly.pdbx_strand_id
1 'polypeptide(L)'
;MCGIAGICRLDGQPLNEDARAHVRAMTDVITYRGPDGSGIWQEGPVSLGHRRLSIIDLSGGSQPMQDVDGELCIVFNGEIYNFAELRQELLQAGARFHSSH
;
A
#
# COMPACT_ATOMS: atom_id res chain seq x y z
N MET A 1 9.83 11.16 -1.11
CA MET A 1 8.82 10.60 -0.19
C MET A 1 7.64 10.08 -0.98
N CYS A 2 7.12 8.94 -0.58
CA CYS A 2 5.94 8.35 -1.21
C CYS A 2 4.68 9.18 -0.96
N GLY A 3 3.61 8.86 -1.65
CA GLY A 3 2.31 9.47 -1.44
C GLY A 3 1.23 8.42 -1.33
N ILE A 4 0.21 8.70 -0.55
CA ILE A 4 -0.94 7.83 -0.38
C ILE A 4 -2.23 8.59 -0.62
N ALA A 5 -3.25 7.88 -1.11
CA ALA A 5 -4.58 8.41 -1.33
C ALA A 5 -5.60 7.32 -1.06
N GLY A 6 -6.84 7.70 -0.80
CA GLY A 6 -7.86 6.68 -0.58
C GLY A 6 -9.25 7.27 -0.42
N ILE A 7 -10.23 6.39 -0.57
CA ILE A 7 -11.65 6.66 -0.33
C ILE A 7 -12.20 5.50 0.48
N CYS A 8 -13.02 5.82 1.48
CA CYS A 8 -13.75 4.82 2.26
C CYS A 8 -15.21 5.25 2.40
N ARG A 9 -16.13 4.37 2.01
CA ARG A 9 -17.55 4.60 2.25
C ARG A 9 -17.89 4.22 3.68
N LEU A 10 -18.43 5.18 4.42
CA LEU A 10 -18.76 4.96 5.84
C LEU A 10 -20.01 4.11 6.03
N ASP A 11 -20.85 3.97 4.99
CA ASP A 11 -22.05 3.13 5.03
C ASP A 11 -21.76 1.64 4.76
N GLY A 12 -20.52 1.29 4.47
CA GLY A 12 -20.12 -0.09 4.21
C GLY A 12 -20.48 -0.63 2.84
N GLN A 13 -21.15 0.16 2.00
CA GLN A 13 -21.52 -0.28 0.65
C GLN A 13 -20.31 -0.30 -0.27
N PRO A 14 -20.26 -1.21 -1.24
CA PRO A 14 -19.11 -1.29 -2.14
C PRO A 14 -18.96 -0.05 -3.02
N LEU A 15 -17.73 0.33 -3.27
CA LEU A 15 -17.40 1.38 -4.23
C LEU A 15 -17.58 0.87 -5.67
N ASN A 16 -17.87 1.78 -6.58
CA ASN A 16 -18.02 1.48 -8.01
C ASN A 16 -16.75 1.82 -8.80
N GLU A 17 -16.80 1.66 -10.12
CA GLU A 17 -15.70 1.98 -11.01
C GLU A 17 -15.33 3.46 -11.00
N ASP A 18 -16.32 4.35 -10.78
CA ASP A 18 -16.05 5.79 -10.70
C ASP A 18 -15.17 6.13 -9.50
N ALA A 19 -15.37 5.45 -8.38
CA ALA A 19 -14.52 5.64 -7.21
C ALA A 19 -13.08 5.23 -7.48
N ARG A 20 -12.88 4.12 -8.21
CA ARG A 20 -11.54 3.69 -8.63
C ARG A 20 -10.87 4.74 -9.51
N ALA A 21 -11.61 5.29 -10.47
CA ALA A 21 -11.11 6.37 -11.33
C ALA A 21 -10.75 7.62 -10.53
N HIS A 22 -11.53 7.96 -9.51
CA HIS A 22 -11.25 9.07 -8.63
C HIS A 22 -9.95 8.86 -7.83
N VAL A 23 -9.76 7.65 -7.28
CA VAL A 23 -8.51 7.33 -6.56
C VAL A 23 -7.32 7.35 -7.52
N ARG A 24 -7.50 6.89 -8.76
CA ARG A 24 -6.46 6.99 -9.79
C ARG A 24 -6.08 8.45 -10.03
N ALA A 25 -7.07 9.34 -10.20
CA ALA A 25 -6.82 10.76 -10.41
C ALA A 25 -6.12 11.39 -9.20
N MET A 26 -6.56 11.07 -7.99
CA MET A 26 -5.92 11.54 -6.75
C MET A 26 -4.46 11.08 -6.67
N THR A 27 -4.20 9.82 -7.03
CA THR A 27 -2.87 9.24 -7.02
C THR A 27 -1.98 9.92 -8.06
N ASP A 28 -2.52 10.20 -9.24
CA ASP A 28 -1.76 10.84 -10.33
C ASP A 28 -1.38 12.30 -9.99
N VAL A 29 -2.22 13.00 -9.26
CA VAL A 29 -1.93 14.38 -8.83
C VAL A 29 -0.68 14.44 -7.95
N ILE A 30 -0.41 13.39 -7.17
CA ILE A 30 0.75 13.34 -6.28
C ILE A 30 1.93 12.56 -6.88
N THR A 31 1.99 12.44 -8.21
CA THR A 31 3.09 11.76 -8.91
C THR A 31 4.47 12.32 -8.54
N TYR A 32 4.56 13.62 -8.28
CA TYR A 32 5.82 14.27 -7.90
C TYR A 32 6.42 13.72 -6.60
N ARG A 33 5.59 13.14 -5.74
CA ARG A 33 6.06 12.53 -4.49
C ARG A 33 6.66 11.15 -4.70
N GLY A 34 6.18 10.43 -5.71
CA GLY A 34 6.63 9.07 -5.96
C GLY A 34 6.55 8.72 -7.44
N PRO A 35 7.57 9.16 -8.24
CA PRO A 35 7.54 8.95 -9.69
C PRO A 35 7.90 7.53 -10.11
N ASP A 36 8.43 6.69 -9.21
CA ASP A 36 9.00 5.40 -9.56
C ASP A 36 7.98 4.28 -9.71
N GLY A 37 6.77 4.48 -9.22
CA GLY A 37 5.72 3.47 -9.36
C GLY A 37 4.40 3.94 -8.79
N SER A 38 3.34 3.26 -9.16
CA SER A 38 2.00 3.53 -8.62
C SER A 38 1.24 2.22 -8.49
N GLY A 39 0.28 2.19 -7.59
CA GLY A 39 -0.61 1.06 -7.43
C GLY A 39 -1.95 1.51 -6.89
N ILE A 40 -3.00 0.76 -7.24
CA ILE A 40 -4.36 0.98 -6.74
C ILE A 40 -4.92 -0.36 -6.32
N TRP A 41 -5.60 -0.35 -5.17
CA TRP A 41 -6.31 -1.51 -4.67
C TRP A 41 -7.71 -1.07 -4.28
N GLN A 42 -8.71 -1.85 -4.66
CA GLN A 42 -10.09 -1.57 -4.30
C GLN A 42 -10.81 -2.87 -3.97
N GLU A 43 -11.48 -2.87 -2.82
CA GLU A 43 -12.30 -3.99 -2.40
C GLU A 43 -13.39 -3.46 -1.46
N GLY A 44 -14.66 -3.82 -1.74
CA GLY A 44 -15.78 -3.38 -0.94
C GLY A 44 -15.83 -1.86 -0.83
N PRO A 45 -15.95 -1.32 0.40
CA PRO A 45 -16.13 0.11 0.61
C PRO A 45 -14.82 0.92 0.56
N VAL A 46 -13.67 0.29 0.25
CA VAL A 46 -12.35 0.93 0.37
C VAL A 46 -11.61 0.89 -0.95
N SER A 47 -11.00 2.01 -1.32
CA SER A 47 -10.04 2.09 -2.42
C SER A 47 -8.80 2.84 -1.94
N LEU A 48 -7.62 2.28 -2.19
CA LEU A 48 -6.34 2.84 -1.77
C LEU A 48 -5.42 3.02 -2.98
N GLY A 49 -4.68 4.14 -2.99
CA GLY A 49 -3.69 4.42 -4.01
C GLY A 49 -2.34 4.76 -3.38
N HIS A 50 -1.27 4.45 -4.11
CA HIS A 50 0.09 4.68 -3.65
C HIS A 50 0.97 5.16 -4.80
N ARG A 51 1.82 6.17 -4.51
CA ARG A 51 2.91 6.59 -5.38
C ARG A 51 4.21 6.27 -4.67
N ARG A 52 5.11 5.62 -5.38
CA ARG A 52 6.34 5.10 -4.78
C ARG A 52 7.56 5.91 -5.20
N LEU A 53 8.37 6.26 -4.23
CA LEU A 53 9.75 6.71 -4.43
C LEU A 53 10.65 5.57 -3.95
N SER A 54 11.29 4.87 -4.88
CA SER A 54 12.14 3.71 -4.58
C SER A 54 13.57 4.14 -4.37
N ILE A 55 14.06 4.03 -3.16
CA ILE A 55 15.44 4.38 -2.83
C ILE A 55 16.30 3.13 -2.77
N ILE A 56 15.76 2.03 -2.25
CA ILE A 56 16.54 0.83 -1.92
C ILE A 56 16.24 -0.32 -2.88
N ASP A 57 14.97 -0.60 -3.16
CA ASP A 57 14.57 -1.77 -3.94
C ASP A 57 13.45 -1.42 -4.90
N LEU A 58 13.72 -1.50 -6.20
CA LEU A 58 12.75 -1.19 -7.23
C LEU A 58 11.73 -2.32 -7.44
N SER A 59 12.09 -3.56 -7.11
CA SER A 59 11.25 -4.72 -7.37
C SER A 59 10.44 -5.19 -6.15
N GLY A 60 10.93 -4.92 -4.94
CA GLY A 60 10.25 -5.28 -3.71
C GLY A 60 9.52 -4.09 -3.11
N GLY A 61 8.61 -4.36 -2.18
CA GLY A 61 7.93 -3.31 -1.43
C GLY A 61 6.90 -2.52 -2.21
N SER A 62 6.37 -3.05 -3.31
CA SER A 62 5.25 -2.43 -4.04
C SER A 62 4.03 -2.29 -3.16
N GLN A 63 3.32 -1.17 -3.31
CA GLN A 63 2.12 -0.90 -2.53
C GLN A 63 0.95 -0.52 -3.46
N PRO A 64 -0.30 -0.72 -3.07
CA PRO A 64 -0.74 -1.29 -1.78
C PRO A 64 -0.23 -2.72 -1.57
N MET A 65 0.04 -3.05 -0.32
CA MET A 65 0.58 -4.36 0.05
C MET A 65 -0.43 -5.14 0.87
N GLN A 66 -0.61 -6.42 0.55
CA GLN A 66 -1.51 -7.31 1.28
C GLN A 66 -0.71 -8.27 2.13
N ASP A 67 -1.32 -8.79 3.19
CA ASP A 67 -0.75 -9.91 3.94
C ASP A 67 -0.81 -11.18 3.10
N VAL A 68 -0.18 -12.26 3.58
CA VAL A 68 -0.11 -13.52 2.82
C VAL A 68 -1.49 -14.15 2.57
N ASP A 69 -2.46 -13.87 3.44
CA ASP A 69 -3.82 -14.40 3.32
C ASP A 69 -4.75 -13.45 2.54
N GLY A 70 -4.30 -12.25 2.21
CA GLY A 70 -5.10 -11.27 1.48
C GLY A 70 -6.21 -10.61 2.29
N GLU A 71 -6.17 -10.72 3.61
CA GLU A 71 -7.21 -10.17 4.48
C GLU A 71 -6.98 -8.72 4.87
N LEU A 72 -5.72 -8.29 4.86
CA LEU A 72 -5.32 -6.93 5.20
C LEU A 72 -4.60 -6.29 4.03
N CYS A 73 -4.79 -5.00 3.87
CA CYS A 73 -4.12 -4.21 2.85
C CYS A 73 -3.63 -2.90 3.45
N ILE A 74 -2.40 -2.53 3.13
CA ILE A 74 -1.78 -1.32 3.68
C ILE A 74 -1.18 -0.47 2.58
N VAL A 75 -1.31 0.85 2.71
CA VAL A 75 -0.47 1.84 2.06
C VAL A 75 0.25 2.60 3.16
N PHE A 76 1.54 2.86 2.95
CA PHE A 76 2.38 3.41 4.01
C PHE A 76 3.43 4.33 3.41
N ASN A 77 3.55 5.51 3.99
CA ASN A 77 4.61 6.47 3.68
C ASN A 77 5.44 6.69 4.93
N GLY A 78 6.55 5.97 5.06
CA GLY A 78 7.40 6.06 6.24
C GLY A 78 8.45 4.97 6.27
N GLU A 79 9.14 4.89 7.41
CA GLU A 79 10.19 3.92 7.66
C GLU A 79 9.98 3.27 9.02
N ILE A 80 10.24 1.97 9.10
CA ILE A 80 10.29 1.24 10.37
C ILE A 80 11.77 0.94 10.65
N TYR A 81 12.40 1.74 11.48
CA TYR A 81 13.85 1.71 11.64
C TYR A 81 14.36 0.41 12.27
N ASN A 82 13.56 -0.23 13.12
CA ASN A 82 13.90 -1.51 13.74
C ASN A 82 13.26 -2.69 13.03
N PHE A 83 13.06 -2.59 11.70
CA PHE A 83 12.35 -3.62 10.93
C PHE A 83 13.03 -4.99 11.03
N ALA A 84 14.36 -5.04 11.06
CA ALA A 84 15.09 -6.29 11.12
C ALA A 84 14.80 -7.07 12.41
N GLU A 85 14.78 -6.36 13.54
CA GLU A 85 14.46 -6.97 14.84
C GLU A 85 13.00 -7.45 14.88
N LEU A 86 12.08 -6.62 14.42
CA LEU A 86 10.66 -6.98 14.37
C LEU A 86 10.43 -8.19 13.45
N ARG A 87 11.11 -8.22 12.30
CA ARG A 87 11.02 -9.33 11.36
C ARG A 87 11.46 -10.64 12.03
N GLN A 88 12.56 -10.62 12.76
CA GLN A 88 13.06 -11.80 13.47
C GLN A 88 12.06 -12.29 14.52
N GLU A 89 11.52 -11.39 15.33
CA GLU A 89 10.51 -11.75 16.32
C GLU A 89 9.27 -12.37 15.68
N LEU A 90 8.79 -11.78 14.58
CA LEU A 90 7.62 -12.29 13.88
C LEU A 90 7.88 -13.64 13.23
N LEU A 91 9.05 -13.84 12.64
CA LEU A 91 9.43 -15.13 12.06
C LEU A 91 9.46 -16.22 13.13
N GLN A 92 10.03 -15.92 14.30
CA GLN A 92 10.06 -16.85 15.43
C GLN A 92 8.65 -17.17 15.95
N ALA A 93 7.73 -16.23 15.82
CA ALA A 93 6.33 -16.42 16.21
C ALA A 93 5.49 -17.12 15.12
N GLY A 94 6.08 -17.49 13.99
CA GLY A 94 5.40 -18.21 12.92
C GLY A 94 4.83 -17.34 11.82
N ALA A 95 5.13 -16.06 11.80
CA ALA A 95 4.66 -15.16 10.73
C ALA A 95 5.36 -15.47 9.41
N ARG A 96 4.64 -15.21 8.31
CA ARG A 96 5.16 -15.40 6.95
C ARG A 96 5.26 -14.05 6.25
N PHE A 97 6.30 -13.89 5.45
CA PHE A 97 6.54 -12.68 4.67
C PHE A 97 6.70 -13.02 3.21
N HIS A 98 6.23 -12.14 2.30
CA HIS A 98 6.45 -12.31 0.87
C HIS A 98 7.45 -11.32 0.29
N SER A 99 8.18 -10.59 1.14
CA SER A 99 9.31 -9.76 0.73
C SER A 99 10.36 -9.74 1.83
N SER A 100 11.56 -9.28 1.49
CA SER A 100 12.65 -9.12 2.45
C SER A 100 12.70 -7.71 3.07
N HIS A 101 11.77 -6.84 2.67
CA HIS A 101 11.76 -5.43 3.10
C HIS A 101 10.49 -5.03 3.83
#